data_f29c246fc292790dc62af658ecc2d021
#
_entry.id   f29c246fc292790dc62af658ecc2d021
#
_cell.length_a   1.000
_cell.length_b   1.000
_cell.length_c   1.000
_cell.angle_alpha   90.00
_cell.angle_beta   90.00
_cell.angle_gamma   90.00
#
_symmetry.space_group_name_H-M   'P 1'
#
loop_
_entity.id
_entity.type
_entity.pdbx_description
1 polymer ?
#
loop_
_entity_poly.entity_id
_entity_poly.type
_entity_poly.pdbx_seq_one_letter_code
_entity_poly.pdbx_strand_id
1 'polypeptide(L)'
;MSLRVLFFSIICLLSFEQKIFAQIKLDGQFKNWTAQNTNINGQQVCYAVSSPVASDPKNLNRAESRIFVSFRPNDKIQNEISVTSGYNYKASSRVNVAIDKKEFKFETEDNFAWLIKYEEEVAMIELMRKSTQAKISATSAKGSKTLDTFSLSGFNDAYEAAKKKCNFI
;
A
#
# COMPACT_ATOMS: atom_id res chain seq x y z
N MET A 1 49.65 41.26 -38.63
CA MET A 1 49.39 39.83 -38.57
C MET A 1 48.51 39.61 -37.27
N SER A 2 47.15 39.57 -37.44
CA SER A 2 46.20 39.57 -36.33
C SER A 2 45.80 38.16 -35.97
N LEU A 3 46.12 37.70 -34.79
CA LEU A 3 45.77 36.40 -34.23
C LEU A 3 44.36 36.51 -33.58
N ARG A 4 43.36 35.98 -34.28
CA ARG A 4 41.97 35.85 -33.72
C ARG A 4 41.88 34.60 -32.85
N VAL A 5 41.78 34.81 -31.55
CA VAL A 5 41.48 33.76 -30.59
C VAL A 5 39.97 33.49 -30.60
N LEU A 6 39.57 32.31 -31.08
CA LEU A 6 38.19 31.82 -31.00
C LEU A 6 37.96 31.21 -29.59
N PHE A 7 37.18 31.88 -28.80
CA PHE A 7 36.65 31.33 -27.54
C PHE A 7 35.48 30.36 -27.86
N PHE A 8 35.75 29.07 -27.79
CA PHE A 8 34.71 28.05 -27.81
C PHE A 8 34.08 27.98 -26.40
N SER A 9 32.88 28.55 -26.26
CA SER A 9 32.08 28.45 -25.01
C SER A 9 31.41 27.09 -24.98
N ILE A 10 31.96 26.17 -24.19
CA ILE A 10 31.31 24.87 -23.89
C ILE A 10 30.17 25.12 -22.93
N ILE A 11 28.94 25.21 -23.43
CA ILE A 11 27.73 25.21 -22.62
C ILE A 11 27.52 23.78 -22.13
N CYS A 12 27.90 23.50 -20.89
CA CYS A 12 27.63 22.26 -20.22
C CYS A 12 26.13 22.25 -19.85
N LEU A 13 25.30 21.57 -20.66
CA LEU A 13 23.90 21.31 -20.36
C LEU A 13 23.84 20.34 -19.20
N LEU A 14 23.70 20.84 -17.97
CA LEU A 14 23.36 20.08 -16.78
C LEU A 14 21.90 19.62 -16.93
N SER A 15 21.72 18.40 -17.40
CA SER A 15 20.42 17.71 -17.38
C SER A 15 20.01 17.49 -15.95
N PHE A 16 19.14 18.34 -15.42
CA PHE A 16 18.50 18.12 -14.13
C PHE A 16 17.50 16.98 -14.30
N GLU A 17 17.87 15.78 -13.90
CA GLU A 17 16.90 14.67 -13.77
C GLU A 17 15.92 15.02 -12.64
N GLN A 18 14.76 15.51 -13.02
CA GLN A 18 13.66 15.68 -12.06
C GLN A 18 13.13 14.30 -11.69
N LYS A 19 13.44 13.85 -10.48
CA LYS A 19 12.76 12.71 -9.87
C LYS A 19 11.30 13.09 -9.67
N ILE A 20 10.43 12.63 -10.54
CA ILE A 20 8.98 12.78 -10.39
C ILE A 20 8.55 11.83 -9.27
N PHE A 21 8.38 12.36 -8.05
CA PHE A 21 7.73 11.62 -6.99
C PHE A 21 6.25 11.44 -7.36
N ALA A 22 5.77 10.21 -7.31
CA ALA A 22 4.36 9.90 -7.51
C ALA A 22 3.52 10.66 -6.47
N GLN A 23 2.72 11.63 -6.91
CA GLN A 23 1.88 12.43 -6.04
C GLN A 23 0.65 11.61 -5.63
N ILE A 24 0.52 11.34 -4.33
CA ILE A 24 -0.68 10.71 -3.76
C ILE A 24 -1.78 11.78 -3.65
N LYS A 25 -2.97 11.46 -4.19
CA LYS A 25 -4.15 12.31 -4.11
C LYS A 25 -5.21 11.63 -3.24
N LEU A 26 -5.79 12.38 -2.30
CA LEU A 26 -6.90 11.93 -1.48
C LEU A 26 -8.21 12.08 -2.28
N ASP A 27 -8.94 10.98 -2.45
CA ASP A 27 -10.26 10.96 -3.09
C ASP A 27 -11.40 11.00 -2.07
N GLY A 28 -11.15 10.58 -0.83
CA GLY A 28 -12.13 10.68 0.27
C GLY A 28 -11.62 10.09 1.59
N GLN A 29 -12.21 10.58 2.68
CA GLN A 29 -11.98 10.09 4.04
C GLN A 29 -13.28 9.48 4.56
N PHE A 30 -13.24 8.22 5.00
CA PHE A 30 -14.39 7.44 5.44
C PHE A 30 -14.08 6.78 6.79
N LYS A 31 -14.33 7.49 7.88
CA LYS A 31 -14.02 7.05 9.25
C LYS A 31 -12.55 6.62 9.38
N ASN A 32 -12.27 5.31 9.54
CA ASN A 32 -10.92 4.77 9.69
C ASN A 32 -10.22 4.45 8.35
N TRP A 33 -10.88 4.69 7.21
CA TRP A 33 -10.38 4.39 5.88
C TRP A 33 -10.29 5.63 5.00
N THR A 34 -9.34 5.65 4.07
CA THR A 34 -9.26 6.65 3.01
C THR A 34 -9.26 5.98 1.65
N ALA A 35 -9.89 6.64 0.67
CA ALA A 35 -9.67 6.35 -0.74
C ALA A 35 -8.62 7.30 -1.28
N GLN A 36 -7.62 6.77 -1.97
CA GLN A 36 -6.50 7.52 -2.52
C GLN A 36 -6.19 7.03 -3.93
N ASN A 37 -5.56 7.90 -4.72
CA ASN A 37 -5.00 7.52 -6.01
C ASN A 37 -3.62 8.13 -6.22
N THR A 38 -2.85 7.48 -7.06
CA THR A 38 -1.54 7.96 -7.49
C THR A 38 -1.29 7.53 -8.94
N ASN A 39 -0.26 8.09 -9.54
CA ASN A 39 0.24 7.65 -10.83
C ASN A 39 1.67 7.15 -10.67
N ILE A 40 1.91 5.87 -10.99
CA ILE A 40 3.22 5.25 -10.93
C ILE A 40 3.64 4.92 -12.36
N ASN A 41 4.69 5.55 -12.85
CA ASN A 41 5.22 5.36 -14.23
C ASN A 41 4.14 5.52 -15.32
N GLY A 42 3.24 6.51 -15.17
CA GLY A 42 2.13 6.75 -16.11
C GLY A 42 0.91 5.85 -15.88
N GLN A 43 0.95 4.93 -14.95
CA GLN A 43 -0.15 4.00 -14.64
C GLN A 43 -0.91 4.48 -13.40
N GLN A 44 -2.24 4.58 -13.54
CA GLN A 44 -3.10 4.93 -12.41
C GLN A 44 -3.24 3.76 -11.45
N VAL A 45 -3.10 4.06 -10.16
CA VAL A 45 -3.35 3.13 -9.05
C VAL A 45 -4.31 3.81 -8.08
N CYS A 46 -5.43 3.17 -7.78
CA CYS A 46 -6.38 3.63 -6.78
C CYS A 46 -6.47 2.60 -5.65
N TYR A 47 -6.60 3.05 -4.42
CA TYR A 47 -6.64 2.13 -3.30
C TYR A 47 -7.43 2.68 -2.11
N ALA A 48 -8.09 1.77 -1.39
CA ALA A 48 -8.55 2.01 -0.05
C ALA A 48 -7.44 1.64 0.93
N VAL A 49 -7.17 2.49 1.92
CA VAL A 49 -6.10 2.28 2.90
C VAL A 49 -6.55 2.64 4.30
N SER A 50 -6.04 1.90 5.28
CA SER A 50 -6.25 2.18 6.71
C SER A 50 -4.98 1.96 7.51
N SER A 51 -4.91 2.63 8.67
CA SER A 51 -3.90 2.45 9.70
C SER A 51 -4.50 1.76 10.91
N PRO A 52 -3.70 1.07 11.76
CA PRO A 52 -4.22 0.36 12.92
C PRO A 52 -4.78 1.32 13.97
N VAL A 53 -5.85 0.89 14.64
CA VAL A 53 -6.42 1.59 15.79
C VAL A 53 -5.77 1.15 17.11
N ALA A 54 -5.06 0.01 17.09
CA ALA A 54 -4.25 -0.47 18.20
C ALA A 54 -3.10 -1.33 17.68
N SER A 55 -1.97 -1.29 18.40
CA SER A 55 -0.75 -2.07 18.09
C SER A 55 -0.17 -2.68 19.35
N ASP A 56 0.31 -3.92 19.23
CA ASP A 56 1.05 -4.60 20.28
C ASP A 56 2.37 -5.18 19.70
N PRO A 57 3.54 -4.84 20.25
CA PRO A 57 3.77 -3.85 21.32
C PRO A 57 3.48 -2.40 20.88
N LYS A 58 2.97 -1.56 21.79
CA LYS A 58 2.54 -0.18 21.51
C LYS A 58 3.68 0.74 21.04
N ASN A 59 4.89 0.55 21.56
CA ASN A 59 6.01 1.48 21.38
C ASN A 59 7.14 0.88 20.55
N LEU A 60 6.82 -0.01 19.62
CA LEU A 60 7.84 -0.52 18.71
C LEU A 60 8.28 0.58 17.73
N ASN A 61 9.58 0.87 17.67
CA ASN A 61 10.12 1.81 16.69
C ASN A 61 10.07 1.18 15.30
N ARG A 62 9.07 1.56 14.53
CA ARG A 62 8.83 1.10 13.14
C ARG A 62 8.07 2.16 12.34
N ALA A 63 8.08 2.05 11.02
CA ALA A 63 7.19 2.84 10.19
C ALA A 63 5.72 2.45 10.44
N GLU A 64 4.80 3.21 9.88
CA GLU A 64 3.37 2.98 10.06
C GLU A 64 2.93 1.65 9.39
N SER A 65 2.18 0.84 10.14
CA SER A 65 1.51 -0.34 9.61
C SER A 65 0.28 0.06 8.80
N ARG A 66 0.02 -0.60 7.68
CA ARG A 66 -1.12 -0.29 6.80
C ARG A 66 -1.68 -1.54 6.14
N ILE A 67 -2.97 -1.50 5.85
CA ILE A 67 -3.67 -2.44 4.98
C ILE A 67 -4.22 -1.69 3.77
N PHE A 68 -4.05 -2.27 2.58
CA PHE A 68 -4.48 -1.70 1.30
C PHE A 68 -5.40 -2.66 0.57
N VAL A 69 -6.37 -2.11 -0.16
CA VAL A 69 -7.10 -2.81 -1.22
C VAL A 69 -6.96 -1.98 -2.49
N SER A 70 -6.25 -2.52 -3.47
CA SER A 70 -5.76 -1.78 -4.64
C SER A 70 -6.45 -2.19 -5.93
N PHE A 71 -6.55 -1.22 -6.85
CA PHE A 71 -7.07 -1.34 -8.20
C PHE A 71 -6.04 -0.78 -9.16
N ARG A 72 -5.63 -1.57 -10.16
CA ARG A 72 -4.69 -1.18 -11.22
C ARG A 72 -5.28 -1.49 -12.59
N PRO A 73 -5.95 -0.52 -13.24
CA PRO A 73 -6.67 -0.74 -14.51
C PRO A 73 -5.77 -1.25 -15.62
N ASN A 74 -4.56 -0.69 -15.75
CA ASN A 74 -3.60 -1.05 -16.79
C ASN A 74 -3.17 -2.52 -16.71
N ASP A 75 -3.06 -3.06 -15.50
CA ASP A 75 -2.67 -4.45 -15.23
C ASP A 75 -3.90 -5.37 -15.17
N LYS A 76 -5.12 -4.82 -15.29
CA LYS A 76 -6.39 -5.52 -15.08
C LYS A 76 -6.50 -6.16 -13.68
N ILE A 77 -5.82 -5.57 -12.69
CA ILE A 77 -5.84 -6.02 -11.30
C ILE A 77 -6.95 -5.31 -10.55
N GLN A 78 -7.81 -6.11 -9.95
CA GLN A 78 -8.89 -5.67 -9.08
C GLN A 78 -8.79 -6.44 -7.76
N ASN A 79 -8.98 -5.72 -6.64
CA ASN A 79 -9.05 -6.30 -5.30
C ASN A 79 -7.72 -6.81 -4.73
N GLU A 80 -6.57 -6.39 -5.24
CA GLU A 80 -5.30 -6.80 -4.65
C GLU A 80 -5.21 -6.31 -3.20
N ILE A 81 -5.08 -7.26 -2.27
CA ILE A 81 -4.94 -6.94 -0.85
C ILE A 81 -3.47 -7.08 -0.44
N SER A 82 -2.92 -5.98 0.06
CA SER A 82 -1.56 -5.96 0.60
C SER A 82 -1.51 -5.34 1.99
N VAL A 83 -0.51 -5.73 2.76
CA VAL A 83 -0.26 -5.21 4.10
C VAL A 83 1.21 -4.89 4.31
N THR A 84 1.50 -3.86 5.11
CA THR A 84 2.82 -3.62 5.67
C THR A 84 2.71 -3.45 7.18
N SER A 85 3.67 -4.02 7.91
CA SER A 85 3.77 -3.82 9.37
C SER A 85 4.83 -2.80 9.75
N GLY A 86 5.32 -2.00 8.76
CA GLY A 86 6.29 -0.94 8.97
C GLY A 86 7.72 -1.42 9.20
N TYR A 87 8.05 -2.65 8.84
CA TYR A 87 9.40 -3.24 8.90
C TYR A 87 9.53 -4.35 7.87
N ASN A 88 10.79 -4.75 7.56
CA ASN A 88 11.04 -5.94 6.75
C ASN A 88 10.65 -7.20 7.51
N TYR A 89 9.88 -8.07 6.87
CA TYR A 89 9.43 -9.31 7.47
C TYR A 89 10.58 -10.33 7.60
N LYS A 90 10.43 -11.25 8.54
CA LYS A 90 11.35 -12.37 8.68
C LYS A 90 11.29 -13.25 7.43
N ALA A 91 12.44 -13.61 6.87
CA ALA A 91 12.52 -14.47 5.70
C ALA A 91 11.72 -15.78 5.90
N SER A 92 11.00 -16.19 4.86
CA SER A 92 10.13 -17.39 4.85
C SER A 92 9.02 -17.39 5.92
N SER A 93 8.72 -16.22 6.53
CA SER A 93 7.55 -16.08 7.38
C SER A 93 6.32 -15.70 6.56
N ARG A 94 5.15 -15.81 7.18
CA ARG A 94 3.89 -15.33 6.63
C ARG A 94 3.27 -14.32 7.56
N VAL A 95 2.49 -13.40 7.00
CA VAL A 95 1.62 -12.53 7.77
C VAL A 95 0.24 -13.20 7.86
N ASN A 96 -0.31 -13.28 9.06
CA ASN A 96 -1.67 -13.76 9.27
C ASN A 96 -2.61 -12.58 9.46
N VAL A 97 -3.70 -12.55 8.69
CA VAL A 97 -4.80 -11.60 8.85
C VAL A 97 -6.03 -12.36 9.31
N ALA A 98 -6.48 -12.08 10.52
CA ALA A 98 -7.68 -12.69 11.12
C ALA A 98 -8.85 -11.70 11.05
N ILE A 99 -9.99 -12.16 10.51
CA ILE A 99 -11.27 -11.44 10.50
C ILE A 99 -12.32 -12.41 11.04
N ASP A 100 -12.94 -12.07 12.18
CA ASP A 100 -13.83 -12.95 12.92
C ASP A 100 -13.14 -14.30 13.24
N LYS A 101 -13.63 -15.40 12.68
CA LYS A 101 -13.08 -16.75 12.89
C LYS A 101 -12.21 -17.24 11.72
N LYS A 102 -12.03 -16.44 10.67
CA LYS A 102 -11.28 -16.83 9.47
C LYS A 102 -9.90 -16.18 9.46
N GLU A 103 -8.90 -16.96 9.08
CA GLU A 103 -7.53 -16.51 8.89
C GLU A 103 -7.14 -16.59 7.42
N PHE A 104 -6.40 -15.56 6.98
CA PHE A 104 -5.79 -15.46 5.66
C PHE A 104 -4.28 -15.38 5.82
N LYS A 105 -3.54 -16.15 5.00
CA LYS A 105 -2.08 -16.21 5.05
C LYS A 105 -1.48 -15.49 3.86
N PHE A 106 -0.76 -14.42 4.14
CA PHE A 106 -0.09 -13.58 3.16
C PHE A 106 1.35 -14.01 2.99
N GLU A 107 1.81 -14.10 1.76
CA GLU A 107 3.22 -14.31 1.43
C GLU A 107 3.98 -12.98 1.56
N THR A 108 5.21 -13.03 2.07
CA THR A 108 6.01 -11.84 2.37
C THR A 108 7.13 -11.64 1.36
N GLU A 109 7.34 -10.38 0.98
CA GLU A 109 8.51 -9.91 0.24
C GLU A 109 8.92 -8.55 0.84
N ASP A 110 10.15 -8.44 1.32
CA ASP A 110 10.67 -7.27 2.02
C ASP A 110 9.75 -6.80 3.16
N ASN A 111 9.16 -5.61 3.01
CA ASN A 111 8.28 -4.98 3.99
C ASN A 111 6.80 -5.02 3.62
N PHE A 112 6.44 -5.76 2.57
CA PHE A 112 5.05 -6.00 2.17
C PHE A 112 4.69 -7.48 2.22
N ALA A 113 3.40 -7.75 2.30
CA ALA A 113 2.83 -9.09 2.16
C ALA A 113 1.51 -9.02 1.38
N TRP A 114 1.23 -10.07 0.58
CA TRP A 114 0.07 -10.15 -0.32
C TRP A 114 -0.64 -11.49 -0.20
N LEU A 115 -1.93 -11.49 -0.48
CA LEU A 115 -2.65 -12.69 -0.87
C LEU A 115 -2.27 -13.05 -2.32
N ILE A 116 -2.06 -14.35 -2.56
CA ILE A 116 -1.65 -14.81 -3.89
C ILE A 116 -2.85 -15.28 -4.73
N LYS A 117 -3.93 -15.67 -4.06
CA LYS A 117 -5.10 -16.25 -4.75
C LYS A 117 -6.24 -15.23 -4.79
N TYR A 118 -6.70 -14.94 -5.98
CA TYR A 118 -7.82 -14.02 -6.21
C TYR A 118 -9.08 -14.40 -5.42
N GLU A 119 -9.38 -15.70 -5.31
CA GLU A 119 -10.55 -16.19 -4.56
C GLU A 119 -10.44 -15.87 -3.06
N GLU A 120 -9.22 -15.87 -2.51
CA GLU A 120 -8.97 -15.49 -1.11
C GLU A 120 -9.13 -13.98 -0.92
N GLU A 121 -8.72 -13.16 -1.90
CA GLU A 121 -8.95 -11.70 -1.89
C GLU A 121 -10.44 -11.38 -1.91
N VAL A 122 -11.21 -11.99 -2.81
CA VAL A 122 -12.68 -11.82 -2.88
C VAL A 122 -13.32 -12.22 -1.56
N ALA A 123 -12.97 -13.39 -1.02
CA ALA A 123 -13.51 -13.88 0.24
C ALA A 123 -13.17 -12.97 1.43
N MET A 124 -11.95 -12.40 1.44
CA MET A 124 -11.52 -11.47 2.48
C MET A 124 -12.29 -10.15 2.40
N ILE A 125 -12.48 -9.58 1.20
CA ILE A 125 -13.27 -8.35 0.99
C ILE A 125 -14.70 -8.53 1.49
N GLU A 126 -15.34 -9.66 1.18
CA GLU A 126 -16.69 -9.97 1.64
C GLU A 126 -16.80 -10.05 3.18
N LEU A 127 -15.74 -10.54 3.85
CA LEU A 127 -15.69 -10.52 5.32
C LEU A 127 -15.42 -9.11 5.83
N MET A 128 -14.50 -8.35 5.24
CA MET A 128 -14.22 -6.97 5.62
C MET A 128 -15.46 -6.09 5.55
N ARG A 129 -16.35 -6.34 4.58
CA ARG A 129 -17.62 -5.61 4.41
C ARG A 129 -18.62 -5.84 5.55
N LYS A 130 -18.54 -6.97 6.25
CA LYS A 130 -19.55 -7.43 7.24
C LYS A 130 -19.03 -7.38 8.67
N SER A 131 -17.70 -7.31 8.84
CA SER A 131 -17.04 -7.39 10.13
C SER A 131 -16.66 -6.01 10.67
N THR A 132 -16.27 -5.95 11.93
CA THR A 132 -15.93 -4.70 12.61
C THR A 132 -14.43 -4.44 12.69
N GLN A 133 -13.61 -5.49 12.66
CA GLN A 133 -12.16 -5.40 12.81
C GLN A 133 -11.42 -6.51 12.07
N ALA A 134 -10.19 -6.20 11.68
CA ALA A 134 -9.19 -7.16 11.23
C ALA A 134 -7.97 -7.11 12.15
N LYS A 135 -7.33 -8.25 12.41
CA LYS A 135 -6.11 -8.36 13.23
C LYS A 135 -4.98 -8.90 12.37
N ILE A 136 -3.87 -8.18 12.32
CA ILE A 136 -2.69 -8.55 11.52
C ILE A 136 -1.56 -8.96 12.46
N SER A 137 -1.14 -10.22 12.37
CA SER A 137 -0.01 -10.78 13.13
C SER A 137 1.18 -11.00 12.22
N ALA A 138 2.34 -10.49 12.59
CA ALA A 138 3.55 -10.57 11.79
C ALA A 138 4.82 -10.72 12.65
N THR A 139 5.92 -11.13 12.01
CA THR A 139 7.25 -11.22 12.63
C THR A 139 8.25 -10.44 11.81
N SER A 140 8.97 -9.51 12.44
CA SER A 140 10.02 -8.71 11.79
C SER A 140 11.28 -9.54 11.50
N ALA A 141 12.13 -9.08 10.60
CA ALA A 141 13.44 -9.67 10.34
C ALA A 141 14.33 -9.75 11.61
N LYS A 142 14.09 -8.88 12.59
CA LYS A 142 14.76 -8.89 13.89
C LYS A 142 14.12 -9.83 14.91
N GLY A 143 13.04 -10.54 14.53
CA GLY A 143 12.33 -11.48 15.39
C GLY A 143 11.25 -10.89 16.28
N SER A 144 10.97 -9.58 16.21
CA SER A 144 9.87 -8.95 16.94
C SER A 144 8.53 -9.43 16.40
N LYS A 145 7.64 -9.90 17.27
CA LYS A 145 6.26 -10.26 16.93
C LYS A 145 5.36 -9.05 17.16
N THR A 146 4.45 -8.78 16.23
CA THR A 146 3.47 -7.68 16.33
C THR A 146 2.06 -8.18 16.10
N LEU A 147 1.11 -7.49 16.72
CA LEU A 147 -0.32 -7.63 16.49
C LEU A 147 -0.91 -6.24 16.29
N ASP A 148 -1.40 -5.96 15.08
CA ASP A 148 -2.05 -4.70 14.73
C ASP A 148 -3.55 -4.94 14.54
N THR A 149 -4.38 -4.11 15.18
CA THR A 149 -5.83 -4.17 15.05
C THR A 149 -6.31 -3.01 14.20
N PHE A 150 -7.03 -3.31 13.13
CA PHE A 150 -7.61 -2.37 12.19
C PHE A 150 -9.12 -2.33 12.37
N SER A 151 -9.69 -1.13 12.43
CA SER A 151 -11.15 -0.96 12.35
C SER A 151 -11.59 -1.10 10.90
N LEU A 152 -12.67 -1.84 10.66
CA LEU A 152 -13.29 -1.96 9.33
C LEU A 152 -14.41 -0.93 9.11
N SER A 153 -14.62 -0.02 10.07
CA SER A 153 -15.58 1.07 9.95
C SER A 153 -15.15 2.06 8.86
N GLY A 154 -15.97 2.20 7.82
CA GLY A 154 -15.70 3.04 6.64
C GLY A 154 -15.06 2.29 5.47
N PHE A 155 -14.76 1.00 5.63
CA PHE A 155 -14.16 0.20 4.56
C PHE A 155 -14.99 0.19 3.28
N ASN A 156 -16.30 -0.09 3.38
CA ASN A 156 -17.19 -0.16 2.22
C ASN A 156 -17.15 1.12 1.37
N ASP A 157 -17.27 2.26 2.01
CA ASP A 157 -17.31 3.56 1.31
C ASP A 157 -15.96 3.87 0.65
N ALA A 158 -14.85 3.61 1.35
CA ALA A 158 -13.50 3.82 0.82
C ALA A 158 -13.20 2.86 -0.34
N TYR A 159 -13.60 1.59 -0.23
CA TYR A 159 -13.45 0.59 -1.28
C TYR A 159 -14.21 1.00 -2.55
N GLU A 160 -15.49 1.37 -2.44
CA GLU A 160 -16.30 1.78 -3.59
C GLU A 160 -15.77 3.08 -4.21
N ALA A 161 -15.29 4.03 -3.41
CA ALA A 161 -14.66 5.25 -3.91
C ALA A 161 -13.38 4.95 -4.71
N ALA A 162 -12.49 4.09 -4.20
CA ALA A 162 -11.26 3.69 -4.89
C ALA A 162 -11.57 2.90 -6.16
N LYS A 163 -12.52 1.94 -6.10
CA LYS A 163 -12.98 1.14 -7.24
C LYS A 163 -13.50 2.03 -8.36
N LYS A 164 -14.41 2.97 -8.04
CA LYS A 164 -14.99 3.93 -8.98
C LYS A 164 -13.92 4.85 -9.57
N LYS A 165 -12.96 5.31 -8.77
CA LYS A 165 -11.87 6.19 -9.22
C LYS A 165 -11.01 5.56 -10.31
N CYS A 166 -10.81 4.25 -10.25
CA CYS A 166 -10.10 3.46 -11.26
C CYS A 166 -11.02 2.83 -12.32
N ASN A 167 -12.27 3.29 -12.44
CA ASN A 167 -13.26 2.87 -13.46
C ASN A 167 -13.59 1.36 -13.46
N PHE A 168 -13.44 0.68 -12.34
CA PHE A 168 -14.01 -0.65 -12.17
C PHE A 168 -15.48 -0.51 -11.76
N ILE A 169 -16.38 -1.12 -12.50
CA ILE A 169 -17.84 -1.09 -12.28
C ILE A 169 -18.28 -2.30 -11.49
#